data_07a8c197703b8be37b5bc6fc36e186e4
#
_entry.id   07a8c197703b8be37b5bc6fc36e186e4
#
_cell.length_a   1.000
_cell.length_b   1.000
_cell.length_c   1.000
_cell.angle_alpha   90.00
_cell.angle_beta   90.00
_cell.angle_gamma   90.00
#
_symmetry.space_group_name_H-M   'P 1'
#
loop_
_entity.id
_entity.type
_entity.pdbx_description
1 polymer ?
#
loop_
_entity_poly.entity_id
_entity_poly.type
_entity_poly.pdbx_seq_one_letter_code
_entity_poly.pdbx_strand_id
1 'polypeptide(L)'
;PYTLIRRGEDGKLKTVWYHEEYAENIDKIARYLESAATMTIKESVRNYLLKRADALRTDDYYESDLAWMDMKDSKMDLVIGPIEDYEDCINGVKTAYECFILLKDLKKTDELTKYIAMLPDLQKGLPCPEEYKTFVPGTESDMFVYDAIYYSGDANAGSKTIAINLPNDPRVHAEKGTRRLQLRNVIKAKFDKIVYPIGTI
;
A
#
# COMPACT_ATOMS: atom_id res chain seq x y z
N PRO A 1 9.54 -7.05 -11.30
CA PRO A 1 8.74 -7.52 -10.14
C PRO A 1 7.54 -8.36 -10.59
N TYR A 2 6.84 -7.99 -11.65
CA TYR A 2 5.53 -8.52 -12.08
C TYR A 2 5.63 -9.67 -13.08
N THR A 3 6.59 -10.56 -12.92
CA THR A 3 6.78 -11.69 -13.81
C THR A 3 7.03 -13.00 -13.07
N LEU A 4 6.59 -14.08 -13.67
CA LEU A 4 6.84 -15.46 -13.23
C LEU A 4 7.79 -16.15 -14.19
N ILE A 5 8.47 -17.19 -13.70
CA ILE A 5 9.25 -18.10 -14.53
C ILE A 5 8.43 -19.37 -14.72
N ARG A 6 8.25 -19.77 -15.97
CA ARG A 6 7.55 -20.99 -16.36
C ARG A 6 8.42 -21.82 -17.28
N ARG A 7 8.19 -23.12 -17.28
CA ARG A 7 8.84 -24.03 -18.23
C ARG A 7 7.94 -24.19 -19.46
N GLY A 8 8.49 -23.86 -20.63
CA GLY A 8 7.81 -24.04 -21.91
C GLY A 8 7.77 -25.54 -22.34
N GLU A 9 7.01 -25.82 -23.37
CA GLU A 9 6.89 -27.18 -23.96
C GLU A 9 8.23 -27.72 -24.49
N ASP A 10 9.10 -26.82 -24.93
CA ASP A 10 10.48 -27.12 -25.35
C ASP A 10 11.44 -27.37 -24.16
N GLY A 11 10.96 -27.38 -22.95
CA GLY A 11 11.72 -27.56 -21.72
C GLY A 11 12.52 -26.35 -21.26
N LYS A 12 12.55 -25.24 -22.02
CA LYS A 12 13.27 -24.02 -21.68
C LYS A 12 12.46 -23.17 -20.71
N LEU A 13 13.16 -22.35 -19.90
CA LEU A 13 12.53 -21.38 -19.01
C LEU A 13 12.13 -20.14 -19.83
N LYS A 14 10.92 -19.63 -19.54
CA LYS A 14 10.39 -18.39 -20.10
C LYS A 14 9.84 -17.50 -19.02
N THR A 15 9.87 -16.22 -19.25
CA THR A 15 9.20 -15.20 -18.43
C THR A 15 7.76 -15.04 -18.89
N VAL A 16 6.82 -14.98 -17.93
CA VAL A 16 5.40 -14.73 -18.19
C VAL A 16 4.98 -13.57 -17.27
N TRP A 17 4.28 -12.61 -17.79
CA TRP A 17 3.78 -11.47 -17.01
C TRP A 17 2.64 -11.91 -16.09
N TYR A 18 2.44 -11.18 -14.97
CA TYR A 18 1.37 -11.45 -14.02
C TYR A 18 0.00 -11.29 -14.68
N HIS A 19 -0.21 -10.23 -15.49
CA HIS A 19 -1.46 -10.00 -16.20
C HIS A 19 -1.78 -11.11 -17.21
N GLU A 20 -0.78 -11.81 -17.76
CA GLU A 20 -0.98 -12.96 -18.66
C GLU A 20 -1.31 -14.23 -17.87
N GLU A 21 -0.51 -14.54 -16.86
CA GLU A 21 -0.67 -15.76 -16.06
C GLU A 21 -1.97 -15.79 -15.27
N TYR A 22 -2.39 -14.62 -14.74
CA TYR A 22 -3.58 -14.49 -13.90
C TYR A 22 -4.74 -13.79 -14.62
N ALA A 23 -4.75 -13.78 -15.95
CA ALA A 23 -5.66 -13.00 -16.79
C ALA A 23 -7.13 -13.12 -16.40
N GLU A 24 -7.62 -14.33 -16.11
CA GLU A 24 -9.03 -14.55 -15.74
C GLU A 24 -9.39 -13.84 -14.41
N ASN A 25 -8.54 -13.95 -13.40
CA ASN A 25 -8.79 -13.32 -12.11
C ASN A 25 -8.61 -11.81 -12.18
N ILE A 26 -7.60 -11.34 -12.90
CA ILE A 26 -7.32 -9.92 -13.12
C ILE A 26 -8.48 -9.25 -13.84
N ASP A 27 -9.02 -9.86 -14.89
CA ASP A 27 -10.17 -9.30 -15.62
C ASP A 27 -11.42 -9.20 -14.72
N LYS A 28 -11.66 -10.20 -13.87
CA LYS A 28 -12.76 -10.13 -12.88
C LYS A 28 -12.57 -8.97 -11.89
N ILE A 29 -11.36 -8.81 -11.34
CA ILE A 29 -11.04 -7.71 -10.42
C ILE A 29 -11.23 -6.36 -11.13
N ALA A 30 -10.66 -6.20 -12.32
CA ALA A 30 -10.73 -4.97 -13.09
C ALA A 30 -12.19 -4.57 -13.39
N ARG A 31 -13.05 -5.51 -13.79
CA ARG A 31 -14.49 -5.25 -14.00
C ARG A 31 -15.20 -4.81 -12.71
N TYR A 32 -14.84 -5.38 -11.56
CA TYR A 32 -15.39 -4.91 -10.28
C TYR A 32 -14.94 -3.50 -9.93
N LEU A 33 -13.69 -3.14 -10.21
CA LEU A 33 -13.19 -1.77 -10.03
C LEU A 33 -13.89 -0.79 -10.96
N GLU A 34 -14.07 -1.14 -12.24
CA GLU A 34 -14.83 -0.36 -13.22
C GLU A 34 -16.29 -0.17 -12.79
N SER A 35 -16.93 -1.23 -12.29
CA SER A 35 -18.30 -1.15 -11.76
C SER A 35 -18.35 -0.23 -10.53
N ALA A 36 -17.43 -0.36 -9.59
CA ALA A 36 -17.35 0.52 -8.43
C ALA A 36 -17.11 1.99 -8.83
N ALA A 37 -16.35 2.22 -9.88
CA ALA A 37 -16.11 3.57 -10.43
C ALA A 37 -17.39 4.24 -10.92
N THR A 38 -18.37 3.48 -11.42
CA THR A 38 -19.68 4.03 -11.81
C THR A 38 -20.57 4.40 -10.62
N MET A 39 -20.30 3.82 -9.45
CA MET A 39 -21.12 4.02 -8.24
C MET A 39 -20.63 5.16 -7.35
N THR A 40 -19.39 5.60 -7.52
CA THR A 40 -18.83 6.68 -6.70
C THR A 40 -19.17 8.05 -7.26
N ILE A 41 -19.49 9.00 -6.35
CA ILE A 41 -19.66 10.42 -6.68
C ILE A 41 -18.34 11.20 -6.62
N LYS A 42 -17.29 10.59 -6.05
CA LYS A 42 -15.97 11.22 -5.90
C LYS A 42 -15.14 10.99 -7.16
N GLU A 43 -14.78 12.08 -7.84
CA GLU A 43 -14.00 12.00 -9.08
C GLU A 43 -12.60 11.43 -8.87
N SER A 44 -11.94 11.79 -7.76
CA SER A 44 -10.63 11.24 -7.38
C SER A 44 -10.66 9.71 -7.22
N VAL A 45 -11.71 9.20 -6.57
CA VAL A 45 -11.92 7.74 -6.39
C VAL A 45 -12.18 7.08 -7.73
N ARG A 46 -13.07 7.66 -8.57
CA ARG A 46 -13.38 7.15 -9.90
C ARG A 46 -12.12 7.03 -10.76
N ASN A 47 -11.34 8.09 -10.82
CA ASN A 47 -10.09 8.14 -11.58
C ASN A 47 -9.11 7.05 -11.13
N TYR A 48 -8.92 6.91 -9.81
CA TYR A 48 -8.06 5.84 -9.27
C TYR A 48 -8.56 4.45 -9.67
N LEU A 49 -9.85 4.16 -9.46
CA LEU A 49 -10.40 2.83 -9.74
C LEU A 49 -10.26 2.43 -11.22
N LEU A 50 -10.51 3.35 -12.15
CA LEU A 50 -10.36 3.10 -13.58
C LEU A 50 -8.88 2.88 -13.95
N LYS A 51 -7.98 3.76 -13.51
CA LYS A 51 -6.54 3.61 -13.77
C LYS A 51 -5.98 2.34 -13.12
N ARG A 52 -6.46 1.95 -11.94
CA ARG A 52 -6.04 0.70 -11.30
C ARG A 52 -6.54 -0.54 -12.04
N ALA A 53 -7.73 -0.50 -12.62
CA ALA A 53 -8.24 -1.56 -13.48
C ALA A 53 -7.35 -1.77 -14.72
N ASP A 54 -6.95 -0.67 -15.36
CA ASP A 54 -6.02 -0.71 -16.51
C ASP A 54 -4.62 -1.19 -16.08
N ALA A 55 -4.12 -0.71 -14.96
CA ALA A 55 -2.81 -1.09 -14.42
C ALA A 55 -2.74 -2.61 -14.13
N LEU A 56 -3.79 -3.20 -13.59
CA LEU A 56 -3.88 -4.63 -13.36
C LEU A 56 -3.80 -5.45 -14.66
N ARG A 57 -4.35 -4.92 -15.78
CA ARG A 57 -4.32 -5.59 -17.08
C ARG A 57 -3.01 -5.43 -17.84
N THR A 58 -2.14 -4.53 -17.40
CA THR A 58 -0.89 -4.16 -18.12
C THR A 58 0.38 -4.37 -17.31
N ASP A 59 0.26 -4.56 -15.99
CA ASP A 59 1.36 -4.52 -15.01
C ASP A 59 2.13 -3.18 -15.00
N ASP A 60 1.54 -2.09 -15.51
CA ASP A 60 2.06 -0.72 -15.40
C ASP A 60 1.22 0.06 -14.37
N TYR A 61 1.78 0.26 -13.19
CA TYR A 61 1.08 0.83 -12.04
C TYR A 61 1.31 2.33 -11.84
N TYR A 62 2.24 2.95 -12.58
CA TYR A 62 2.67 4.33 -12.33
C TYR A 62 1.50 5.33 -12.31
N GLU A 63 0.69 5.35 -13.36
CA GLU A 63 -0.44 6.29 -13.46
C GLU A 63 -1.52 6.06 -12.41
N SER A 64 -1.73 4.80 -12.03
CA SER A 64 -2.70 4.48 -10.98
C SER A 64 -2.19 4.81 -9.58
N ASP A 65 -0.89 4.73 -9.35
CA ASP A 65 -0.26 5.14 -8.09
C ASP A 65 -0.30 6.67 -7.93
N LEU A 66 -0.07 7.43 -9.00
CA LEU A 66 -0.26 8.89 -9.00
C LEU A 66 -1.72 9.26 -8.67
N ALA A 67 -2.69 8.56 -9.27
CA ALA A 67 -4.11 8.79 -8.99
C ALA A 67 -4.49 8.41 -7.55
N TRP A 68 -3.88 7.38 -6.99
CA TRP A 68 -4.06 7.01 -5.59
C TRP A 68 -3.52 8.09 -4.64
N MET A 69 -2.37 8.67 -4.95
CA MET A 69 -1.81 9.80 -4.20
C MET A 69 -2.73 11.02 -4.18
N ASP A 70 -3.51 11.24 -5.25
CA ASP A 70 -4.48 12.34 -5.34
C ASP A 70 -5.81 12.04 -4.62
N MET A 71 -6.11 10.78 -4.32
CA MET A 71 -7.36 10.36 -3.70
C MET A 71 -7.37 10.62 -2.18
N LYS A 72 -7.24 11.89 -1.76
CA LYS A 72 -7.15 12.30 -0.35
C LYS A 72 -8.50 12.68 0.27
N ASP A 73 -9.46 13.02 -0.55
CA ASP A 73 -10.79 13.54 -0.15
C ASP A 73 -11.81 12.45 0.18
N SER A 74 -11.45 11.18 0.03
CA SER A 74 -12.30 10.04 0.37
C SER A 74 -12.08 9.56 1.81
N LYS A 75 -13.18 9.17 2.46
CA LYS A 75 -13.12 8.45 3.74
C LYS A 75 -12.75 6.98 3.57
N MET A 76 -13.16 6.40 2.43
CA MET A 76 -12.79 5.02 2.09
C MET A 76 -11.51 5.06 1.27
N ASP A 77 -10.61 4.14 1.56
CA ASP A 77 -9.40 3.93 0.80
C ASP A 77 -9.33 2.48 0.32
N LEU A 78 -8.78 2.28 -0.85
CA LEU A 78 -8.56 0.98 -1.46
C LEU A 78 -7.12 0.88 -1.93
N VAL A 79 -6.43 -0.14 -1.46
CA VAL A 79 -5.12 -0.54 -1.98
C VAL A 79 -5.29 -1.94 -2.55
N ILE A 80 -4.96 -2.15 -3.82
CA ILE A 80 -5.09 -3.45 -4.50
C ILE A 80 -4.05 -3.59 -5.61
N GLY A 81 -3.37 -4.72 -5.65
CA GLY A 81 -2.40 -5.09 -6.68
C GLY A 81 -1.23 -5.89 -6.13
N PRO A 82 -0.20 -6.14 -6.95
CA PRO A 82 1.05 -6.74 -6.52
C PRO A 82 1.93 -5.65 -5.88
N ILE A 83 2.00 -5.61 -4.55
CA ILE A 83 2.50 -4.45 -3.81
C ILE A 83 3.82 -4.75 -3.10
N GLU A 84 3.83 -5.73 -2.19
CA GLU A 84 4.99 -6.03 -1.36
C GLU A 84 5.73 -7.27 -1.84
N ASP A 85 7.04 -7.32 -1.59
CA ASP A 85 7.96 -8.36 -2.06
C ASP A 85 8.52 -9.25 -0.94
N TYR A 86 7.95 -9.19 0.26
CA TYR A 86 8.43 -9.92 1.44
C TYR A 86 8.41 -11.44 1.27
N GLU A 87 7.53 -11.97 0.41
CA GLU A 87 7.43 -13.40 0.13
C GLU A 87 8.48 -13.90 -0.87
N ASP A 88 9.17 -13.01 -1.59
CA ASP A 88 10.30 -13.39 -2.45
C ASP A 88 11.57 -13.59 -1.63
N CYS A 89 11.72 -14.82 -1.11
CA CYS A 89 12.88 -15.21 -0.30
C CYS A 89 14.19 -15.37 -1.10
N ILE A 90 14.16 -15.19 -2.44
CA ILE A 90 15.32 -15.38 -3.30
C ILE A 90 16.02 -14.05 -3.58
N ASN A 91 15.29 -13.09 -4.12
CA ASN A 91 15.84 -11.80 -4.56
C ASN A 91 15.17 -10.57 -3.94
N GLY A 92 14.04 -10.72 -3.25
CA GLY A 92 13.27 -9.59 -2.73
C GLY A 92 12.77 -8.66 -3.83
N VAL A 93 12.31 -9.19 -4.95
CA VAL A 93 11.91 -8.40 -6.13
C VAL A 93 10.51 -8.73 -6.62
N LYS A 94 10.09 -9.99 -6.50
CA LYS A 94 8.79 -10.47 -6.96
C LYS A 94 7.71 -10.08 -5.96
N THR A 95 6.72 -9.33 -6.41
CA THR A 95 5.64 -8.85 -5.56
C THR A 95 4.48 -9.82 -5.47
N ALA A 96 3.79 -9.82 -4.35
CA ALA A 96 2.59 -10.61 -4.10
C ALA A 96 1.33 -9.74 -4.20
N TYR A 97 0.21 -10.31 -4.67
CA TYR A 97 -1.08 -9.63 -4.70
C TYR A 97 -1.66 -9.50 -3.31
N GLU A 98 -2.09 -8.29 -2.99
CA GLU A 98 -2.80 -7.98 -1.76
C GLU A 98 -3.87 -6.91 -1.98
N CYS A 99 -4.83 -6.87 -1.05
CA CYS A 99 -5.89 -5.89 -1.07
C CYS A 99 -6.23 -5.44 0.35
N PHE A 100 -6.42 -4.14 0.51
CA PHE A 100 -6.91 -3.51 1.73
C PHE A 100 -8.11 -2.62 1.40
N ILE A 101 -9.20 -2.78 2.14
CA ILE A 101 -10.30 -1.81 2.18
C ILE A 101 -10.23 -1.14 3.56
N LEU A 102 -10.06 0.17 3.54
CA LEU A 102 -9.76 0.97 4.72
C LEU A 102 -10.79 2.08 4.90
N LEU A 103 -11.11 2.40 6.14
CA LEU A 103 -11.98 3.53 6.51
C LEU A 103 -11.20 4.54 7.36
N LYS A 104 -11.07 5.77 6.89
CA LYS A 104 -10.31 6.84 7.54
C LYS A 104 -10.99 7.28 8.84
N ASP A 105 -10.25 7.25 9.93
CA ASP A 105 -10.62 7.85 11.21
C ASP A 105 -10.15 9.31 11.24
N LEU A 106 -11.06 10.24 10.91
CA LEU A 106 -10.74 11.67 10.82
C LEU A 106 -10.29 12.23 12.17
N LYS A 107 -10.92 11.80 13.27
CA LYS A 107 -10.58 12.29 14.60
C LYS A 107 -9.17 11.86 15.00
N LYS A 108 -8.82 10.59 14.77
CA LYS A 108 -7.49 10.07 15.09
C LYS A 108 -6.42 10.62 14.15
N THR A 109 -6.77 10.90 12.91
CA THR A 109 -5.88 11.59 11.97
C THR A 109 -5.56 13.00 12.48
N ASP A 110 -6.55 13.75 12.91
CA ASP A 110 -6.38 15.09 13.51
C ASP A 110 -5.50 15.05 14.77
N GLU A 111 -5.74 14.09 15.66
CA GLU A 111 -4.90 13.88 16.84
C GLU A 111 -3.43 13.60 16.49
N LEU A 112 -3.19 12.91 15.37
CA LEU A 112 -1.85 12.58 14.89
C LEU A 112 -1.10 13.79 14.32
N THR A 113 -1.80 14.77 13.75
CA THR A 113 -1.20 15.93 13.08
C THR A 113 -0.24 16.70 14.00
N LYS A 114 -0.56 16.81 15.28
CA LYS A 114 0.34 17.46 16.25
C LYS A 114 1.69 16.75 16.42
N TYR A 115 1.71 15.43 16.28
CA TYR A 115 2.95 14.64 16.36
C TYR A 115 3.75 14.74 15.07
N ILE A 116 3.05 14.82 13.93
CA ILE A 116 3.70 15.03 12.62
C ILE A 116 4.48 16.34 12.62
N ALA A 117 3.91 17.40 13.20
CA ALA A 117 4.60 18.67 13.33
C ALA A 117 5.90 18.64 14.16
N MET A 118 6.05 17.63 15.01
CA MET A 118 7.26 17.43 15.83
C MET A 118 8.36 16.61 15.10
N LEU A 119 8.05 15.96 13.97
CA LEU A 119 8.99 15.08 13.29
C LEU A 119 10.32 15.76 12.92
N PRO A 120 10.39 17.02 12.45
CA PRO A 120 11.64 17.68 12.16
C PRO A 120 12.56 17.83 13.38
N ASP A 121 11.98 18.13 14.55
CA ASP A 121 12.74 18.26 15.79
C ASP A 121 13.18 16.90 16.34
N LEU A 122 12.30 15.89 16.25
CA LEU A 122 12.64 14.51 16.60
C LEU A 122 13.75 13.96 15.72
N GLN A 123 13.75 14.26 14.43
CA GLN A 123 14.83 13.88 13.51
C GLN A 123 16.18 14.47 13.91
N LYS A 124 16.21 15.75 14.29
CA LYS A 124 17.43 16.41 14.80
C LYS A 124 17.91 15.79 16.11
N GLY A 125 16.98 15.36 16.96
CA GLY A 125 17.24 14.76 18.26
C GLY A 125 17.68 13.29 18.24
N LEU A 126 17.77 12.64 17.07
CA LEU A 126 18.18 11.24 16.98
C LEU A 126 19.56 11.02 17.60
N PRO A 127 19.77 9.95 18.39
CA PRO A 127 21.05 9.64 19.02
C PRO A 127 22.03 8.99 18.04
N CYS A 128 22.35 9.69 16.96
CA CYS A 128 23.30 9.27 15.94
C CYS A 128 24.11 10.45 15.43
N PRO A 129 25.28 10.23 14.77
CA PRO A 129 26.07 11.29 14.17
C PRO A 129 25.29 12.15 13.19
N GLU A 130 25.64 13.44 13.08
CA GLU A 130 24.94 14.42 12.25
C GLU A 130 24.87 14.03 10.77
N GLU A 131 25.87 13.33 10.26
CA GLU A 131 25.91 12.82 8.88
C GLU A 131 24.75 11.87 8.53
N TYR A 132 24.13 11.23 9.52
CA TYR A 132 22.96 10.35 9.35
C TYR A 132 21.63 11.07 9.58
N LYS A 133 21.64 12.36 9.94
CA LYS A 133 20.44 13.17 10.17
C LYS A 133 20.03 14.00 8.95
N THR A 134 20.56 13.68 7.77
CA THR A 134 20.34 14.44 6.52
C THR A 134 18.93 14.37 5.98
N PHE A 135 18.15 13.35 6.40
CA PHE A 135 16.75 13.24 6.00
C PHE A 135 15.91 14.33 6.67
N VAL A 136 15.27 15.16 5.85
CA VAL A 136 14.29 16.15 6.32
C VAL A 136 12.91 15.54 6.16
N PRO A 137 12.21 15.19 7.26
CA PRO A 137 10.84 14.74 7.18
C PRO A 137 10.01 15.80 6.48
N GLY A 138 9.33 15.43 5.39
CA GLY A 138 8.44 16.36 4.71
C GLY A 138 7.34 16.83 5.66
N THR A 139 7.10 18.13 5.70
CA THR A 139 5.98 18.72 6.45
C THR A 139 4.62 18.34 5.87
N GLU A 140 4.62 17.83 4.62
CA GLU A 140 3.45 17.36 3.89
C GLU A 140 3.34 15.82 3.85
N SER A 141 3.94 15.14 4.82
CA SER A 141 3.82 13.70 4.92
C SER A 141 2.34 13.35 5.15
N ASP A 142 1.71 12.78 4.12
CA ASP A 142 0.34 12.28 4.15
C ASP A 142 0.25 11.08 5.11
N MET A 143 0.10 11.37 6.39
CA MET A 143 -0.07 10.35 7.42
C MET A 143 -1.51 10.35 7.92
N PHE A 144 -2.18 9.21 7.77
CA PHE A 144 -3.57 9.04 8.11
C PHE A 144 -3.79 7.84 9.01
N VAL A 145 -4.82 7.90 9.84
CA VAL A 145 -5.29 6.77 10.66
C VAL A 145 -6.51 6.15 10.01
N TYR A 146 -6.48 4.83 9.88
CA TYR A 146 -7.56 4.05 9.29
C TYR A 146 -7.95 2.87 10.19
N ASP A 147 -9.18 2.41 10.01
CA ASP A 147 -9.60 1.07 10.37
C ASP A 147 -9.59 0.18 9.12
N ALA A 148 -8.90 -0.94 9.19
CA ALA A 148 -8.98 -1.97 8.14
C ALA A 148 -10.32 -2.71 8.26
N ILE A 149 -11.10 -2.65 7.18
CA ILE A 149 -12.40 -3.34 7.09
C ILE A 149 -12.22 -4.71 6.46
N TYR A 150 -11.32 -4.81 5.49
CA TYR A 150 -11.09 -6.02 4.73
C TYR A 150 -9.63 -6.17 4.33
N TYR A 151 -9.14 -7.39 4.40
CA TYR A 151 -7.84 -7.82 3.89
C TYR A 151 -8.03 -8.99 2.94
N SER A 152 -7.19 -9.08 1.91
CA SER A 152 -7.14 -10.25 1.04
C SER A 152 -5.74 -10.41 0.43
N GLY A 153 -5.46 -11.58 -0.10
CA GLY A 153 -4.15 -11.91 -0.65
C GLY A 153 -3.09 -12.02 0.45
N ASP A 154 -1.88 -11.61 0.13
CA ASP A 154 -0.71 -11.72 1.01
C ASP A 154 -0.91 -11.02 2.36
N ALA A 155 -1.51 -9.84 2.37
CA ALA A 155 -1.87 -9.10 3.59
C ALA A 155 -2.71 -9.90 4.60
N ASN A 156 -3.37 -10.98 4.15
CA ASN A 156 -4.20 -11.86 4.98
C ASN A 156 -3.54 -13.21 5.30
N ALA A 157 -2.43 -13.55 4.67
CA ALA A 157 -1.80 -14.90 4.73
C ALA A 157 -0.88 -15.03 5.91
N GLY A 158 -0.37 -14.32 6.60
CA GLY A 158 0.57 -14.48 7.72
C GLY A 158 0.40 -13.43 8.80
N SER A 159 1.45 -12.70 9.08
CA SER A 159 1.42 -11.56 9.98
C SER A 159 0.56 -10.44 9.41
N LYS A 160 -0.42 -9.96 10.18
CA LYS A 160 -1.28 -8.86 9.75
C LYS A 160 -0.49 -7.55 9.67
N THR A 161 -0.60 -6.86 8.57
CA THR A 161 -0.05 -5.54 8.33
C THR A 161 -0.67 -4.52 9.29
N ILE A 162 0.15 -3.80 10.03
CA ILE A 162 -0.29 -2.79 11.01
C ILE A 162 -0.20 -1.36 10.47
N ALA A 163 0.62 -1.15 9.47
CA ALA A 163 0.81 0.14 8.81
C ALA A 163 1.31 -0.08 7.39
N ILE A 164 1.06 0.89 6.53
CA ILE A 164 1.43 0.86 5.12
C ILE A 164 2.14 2.17 4.78
N ASN A 165 3.21 2.12 4.01
CA ASN A 165 3.87 3.29 3.43
C ASN A 165 4.00 3.06 1.92
N LEU A 166 3.16 3.68 1.14
CA LEU A 166 3.01 3.47 -0.30
C LEU A 166 2.91 4.79 -1.08
N PRO A 167 3.09 4.74 -2.41
CA PRO A 167 3.47 3.58 -3.23
C PRO A 167 4.96 3.23 -3.09
N ASN A 168 5.38 2.09 -3.64
CA ASN A 168 6.78 1.65 -3.64
C ASN A 168 7.58 2.17 -4.85
N ASP A 169 6.94 2.84 -5.81
CA ASP A 169 7.57 3.35 -7.03
C ASP A 169 8.39 4.63 -6.74
N PRO A 170 9.72 4.63 -6.93
CA PRO A 170 10.55 5.81 -6.70
C PRO A 170 10.22 7.00 -7.60
N ARG A 171 9.61 6.78 -8.77
CA ARG A 171 9.15 7.86 -9.65
C ARG A 171 8.00 8.62 -9.01
N VAL A 172 7.05 7.89 -8.41
CA VAL A 172 5.94 8.50 -7.67
C VAL A 172 6.44 9.20 -6.41
N HIS A 173 7.44 8.64 -5.71
CA HIS A 173 8.08 9.33 -4.58
C HIS A 173 8.68 10.68 -4.97
N ALA A 174 9.36 10.74 -6.12
CA ALA A 174 9.96 11.97 -6.61
C ALA A 174 8.91 13.02 -6.99
N GLU A 175 7.74 12.60 -7.50
CA GLU A 175 6.70 13.50 -7.97
C GLU A 175 5.71 13.92 -6.88
N LYS A 176 5.24 12.96 -6.04
CA LYS A 176 4.15 13.16 -5.07
C LYS A 176 4.46 12.69 -3.65
N GLY A 177 5.65 12.15 -3.40
CA GLY A 177 5.99 11.59 -2.10
C GLY A 177 5.31 10.25 -1.82
N THR A 178 5.01 9.99 -0.54
CA THR A 178 4.37 8.76 -0.06
C THR A 178 3.21 9.06 0.89
N ARG A 179 2.28 8.09 1.01
CA ARG A 179 1.23 8.11 2.02
C ARG A 179 1.48 7.04 3.06
N ARG A 180 1.33 7.40 4.32
CA ARG A 180 1.51 6.53 5.49
C ARG A 180 0.17 6.29 6.14
N LEU A 181 -0.28 5.03 6.13
CA LEU A 181 -1.56 4.61 6.66
C LEU A 181 -1.34 3.79 7.93
N GLN A 182 -1.84 4.28 9.07
CA GLN A 182 -1.78 3.58 10.35
C GLN A 182 -3.08 2.80 10.55
N LEU A 183 -3.03 1.49 10.68
CA LEU A 183 -4.20 0.62 10.78
C LEU A 183 -4.58 0.40 12.25
N ARG A 184 -5.31 1.35 12.81
CA ARG A 184 -5.60 1.48 14.24
C ARG A 184 -6.19 0.21 14.88
N ASN A 185 -7.21 -0.37 14.27
CA ASN A 185 -7.87 -1.56 14.81
C ASN A 185 -6.94 -2.78 14.80
N VAL A 186 -6.05 -2.89 13.81
CA VAL A 186 -5.07 -3.98 13.72
C VAL A 186 -3.95 -3.77 14.74
N ILE A 187 -3.43 -2.54 14.86
CA ILE A 187 -2.45 -2.18 15.90
C ILE A 187 -2.99 -2.52 17.28
N LYS A 188 -4.23 -2.12 17.58
CA LYS A 188 -4.87 -2.40 18.86
C LYS A 188 -5.01 -3.90 19.10
N ALA A 189 -5.50 -4.65 18.13
CA ALA A 189 -5.67 -6.09 18.25
C ALA A 189 -4.33 -6.81 18.46
N LYS A 190 -3.28 -6.41 17.74
CA LYS A 190 -1.93 -6.96 17.89
C LYS A 190 -1.33 -6.62 19.27
N PHE A 191 -1.52 -5.39 19.74
CA PHE A 191 -1.10 -4.99 21.07
C PHE A 191 -1.80 -5.82 22.15
N ASP A 192 -3.13 -5.86 22.16
CA ASP A 192 -3.91 -6.52 23.19
C ASP A 192 -3.68 -8.05 23.24
N LYS A 193 -3.46 -8.67 22.08
CA LYS A 193 -3.41 -10.14 21.97
C LYS A 193 -1.99 -10.71 21.95
N ILE A 194 -0.98 -9.91 21.66
CA ILE A 194 0.40 -10.38 21.51
C ILE A 194 1.34 -9.57 22.41
N VAL A 195 1.44 -8.25 22.17
CA VAL A 195 2.48 -7.43 22.81
C VAL A 195 2.26 -7.32 24.32
N TYR A 196 1.04 -6.97 24.70
CA TYR A 196 0.71 -6.82 26.13
C TYR A 196 0.84 -8.12 26.92
N PRO A 197 0.28 -9.28 26.49
CA PRO A 197 0.48 -10.55 27.20
C PRO A 197 1.95 -10.97 27.35
N ILE A 198 2.77 -10.75 26.29
CA ILE A 198 4.21 -11.09 26.36
C ILE A 198 4.95 -10.13 27.30
N GLY A 199 4.64 -8.84 27.24
CA GLY A 199 5.31 -7.81 28.04
C GLY A 199 4.94 -7.80 29.51
N THR A 200 3.93 -8.59 29.92
CA THR A 200 3.48 -8.71 31.32
C THR A 200 3.91 -10.02 31.98
N ILE A 201 4.69 -10.87 31.30
CA ILE A 201 5.34 -12.05 31.87
C ILE A 201 6.62 -11.60 32.59
#